data_21fbd335d108507deb9aff32f6284365
#
_entry.id   21fbd335d108507deb9aff32f6284365
#
_cell.length_a   1.000
_cell.length_b   1.000
_cell.length_c   1.000
_cell.angle_alpha   90.00
_cell.angle_beta   90.00
_cell.angle_gamma   90.00
#
_symmetry.space_group_name_H-M   'P 1'
#
loop_
_entity.id
_entity.type
_entity.pdbx_description
1 polymer ?
#
loop_
_entity_poly.entity_id
_entity_poly.type
_entity_poly.pdbx_seq_one_letter_code
_entity_poly.pdbx_strand_id
1 'polypeptide(L)'
;MAKTIGIDLGTTNSCVAVIEGGEPVVIANAEGARTTPSVVAFSKDGERMVGQVAKRQAITNPDRTVASIKREMGTAHKVTIDGKSYTPQEISAMILQKLKSDAEAYLGETVTQAVITVPAYFTDAQRQATKDAGKIAGLDVKRIINEPTAAALSYGVDKEKDQKVMVYDLGGGTFDVSIIEMGDEIGRASCRERV
;
A
#
# COMPACT_ATOMS: atom_id res chain seq x y z
N MET A 1 -3.56 -20.35 -13.23
CA MET A 1 -2.38 -19.78 -12.53
C MET A 1 -2.89 -18.84 -11.47
N ALA A 2 -2.28 -18.82 -10.26
CA ALA A 2 -2.69 -17.86 -9.23
C ALA A 2 -2.48 -16.43 -9.75
N LYS A 3 -3.52 -15.59 -9.64
CA LYS A 3 -3.42 -14.18 -10.03
C LYS A 3 -2.57 -13.41 -9.04
N THR A 4 -1.71 -12.55 -9.55
CA THR A 4 -0.90 -11.62 -8.76
C THR A 4 -1.52 -10.23 -8.84
N ILE A 5 -1.76 -9.60 -7.70
CA ILE A 5 -2.25 -8.23 -7.62
C ILE A 5 -1.11 -7.26 -7.31
N GLY A 6 -1.24 -6.04 -7.83
CA GLY A 6 -0.41 -4.91 -7.44
C GLY A 6 -1.10 -4.10 -6.35
N ILE A 7 -0.40 -3.77 -5.28
CA ILE A 7 -0.94 -2.97 -4.16
C ILE A 7 -0.05 -1.75 -3.94
N ASP A 8 -0.67 -0.58 -3.95
CA ASP A 8 -0.10 0.61 -3.35
C ASP A 8 -0.65 0.75 -1.93
N LEU A 9 0.19 0.46 -0.94
CA LEU A 9 -0.15 0.61 0.47
C LEU A 9 0.24 2.01 0.95
N GLY A 10 -0.59 3.00 0.62
CA GLY A 10 -0.32 4.40 0.94
C GLY A 10 -0.56 4.78 2.40
N THR A 11 0.02 5.90 2.85
CA THR A 11 -0.15 6.42 4.22
C THR A 11 -1.59 6.83 4.50
N THR A 12 -2.23 7.47 3.51
CA THR A 12 -3.60 8.01 3.65
C THR A 12 -4.63 7.16 2.91
N ASN A 13 -4.31 6.75 1.68
CA ASN A 13 -5.16 5.90 0.85
C ASN A 13 -4.33 4.79 0.24
N SER A 14 -4.95 3.65 0.03
CA SER A 14 -4.37 2.50 -0.66
C SER A 14 -5.18 2.14 -1.89
N CYS A 15 -4.58 1.49 -2.86
CA CYS A 15 -5.29 0.96 -4.01
C CYS A 15 -4.76 -0.42 -4.40
N VAL A 16 -5.56 -1.15 -5.17
CA VAL A 16 -5.23 -2.47 -5.70
C VAL A 16 -5.51 -2.52 -7.19
N ALA A 17 -4.64 -3.17 -7.94
CA ALA A 17 -4.75 -3.33 -9.37
C ALA A 17 -4.39 -4.76 -9.81
N VAL A 18 -4.85 -5.11 -10.99
CA VAL A 18 -4.56 -6.39 -11.65
C VAL A 18 -4.21 -6.14 -13.11
N ILE A 19 -3.51 -7.07 -13.75
CA ILE A 19 -3.31 -7.04 -15.20
C ILE A 19 -4.43 -7.84 -15.87
N GLU A 20 -5.21 -7.18 -16.72
CA GLU A 20 -6.25 -7.79 -17.55
C GLU A 20 -6.02 -7.42 -19.01
N GLY A 21 -6.03 -8.42 -19.88
CA GLY A 21 -5.77 -8.21 -21.31
C GLY A 21 -4.40 -7.57 -21.65
N GLY A 22 -3.43 -7.65 -20.71
CA GLY A 22 -2.12 -7.00 -20.85
C GLY A 22 -2.05 -5.58 -20.30
N GLU A 23 -3.18 -5.03 -19.84
CA GLU A 23 -3.27 -3.66 -19.33
C GLU A 23 -3.52 -3.64 -17.82
N PRO A 24 -2.99 -2.65 -17.07
CA PRO A 24 -3.26 -2.50 -15.66
C PRO A 24 -4.67 -1.94 -15.41
N VAL A 25 -5.44 -2.63 -14.59
CA VAL A 25 -6.79 -2.23 -14.18
C VAL A 25 -6.82 -1.99 -12.68
N VAL A 26 -7.15 -0.77 -12.25
CA VAL A 26 -7.37 -0.47 -10.84
C VAL A 26 -8.75 -0.97 -10.43
N ILE A 27 -8.78 -1.84 -9.43
CA ILE A 27 -9.99 -2.48 -8.92
C ILE A 27 -10.75 -1.50 -8.03
N ALA A 28 -12.05 -1.33 -8.28
CA ALA A 28 -12.92 -0.60 -7.37
C ALA A 28 -13.21 -1.43 -6.12
N ASN A 29 -13.22 -0.79 -4.95
CA ASN A 29 -13.61 -1.43 -3.69
C ASN A 29 -15.14 -1.65 -3.62
N ALA A 30 -15.60 -2.33 -2.57
CA ALA A 30 -17.03 -2.61 -2.37
C ALA A 30 -17.90 -1.33 -2.29
N GLU A 31 -17.32 -0.18 -1.99
CA GLU A 31 -17.98 1.13 -1.96
C GLU A 31 -17.96 1.84 -3.33
N GLY A 32 -17.42 1.20 -4.37
CA GLY A 32 -17.32 1.74 -5.74
C GLY A 32 -16.16 2.72 -5.97
N ALA A 33 -15.30 2.94 -4.97
CA ALA A 33 -14.15 3.83 -5.11
C ALA A 33 -12.89 3.07 -5.55
N ARG A 34 -12.03 3.73 -6.34
CA ARG A 34 -10.74 3.16 -6.78
C ARG A 34 -9.63 3.23 -5.73
N THR A 35 -9.87 3.96 -4.64
CA THR A 35 -8.96 4.05 -3.51
C THR A 35 -9.70 3.72 -2.22
N THR A 36 -9.00 3.07 -1.30
CA THR A 36 -9.50 2.71 0.03
C THR A 36 -8.71 3.49 1.08
N PRO A 37 -9.34 4.28 1.95
CA PRO A 37 -8.64 4.94 3.05
C PRO A 37 -7.85 3.96 3.90
N SER A 38 -6.58 4.28 4.19
CA SER A 38 -5.69 3.46 5.03
C SER A 38 -6.02 3.68 6.51
N VAL A 39 -7.27 3.40 6.87
CA VAL A 39 -7.84 3.60 8.21
C VAL A 39 -8.45 2.30 8.68
N VAL A 40 -8.13 1.92 9.92
CA VAL A 40 -8.69 0.76 10.62
C VAL A 40 -9.37 1.26 11.87
N ALA A 41 -10.55 0.75 12.17
CA ALA A 41 -11.27 1.05 13.41
C ALA A 41 -11.91 -0.19 13.99
N PHE A 42 -12.24 -0.13 15.28
CA PHE A 42 -12.94 -1.18 15.99
C PHE A 42 -14.22 -0.60 16.62
N SER A 43 -15.33 -1.29 16.45
CA SER A 43 -16.57 -0.95 17.13
C SER A 43 -16.47 -1.22 18.63
N LYS A 44 -17.47 -0.80 19.41
CA LYS A 44 -17.57 -1.12 20.85
C LYS A 44 -17.70 -2.62 21.08
N ASP A 45 -18.27 -3.35 20.12
CA ASP A 45 -18.45 -4.81 20.18
C ASP A 45 -17.24 -5.58 19.63
N GLY A 46 -16.14 -4.86 19.29
CA GLY A 46 -14.90 -5.44 18.80
C GLY A 46 -14.91 -5.76 17.30
N GLU A 47 -15.92 -5.36 16.54
CA GLU A 47 -15.98 -5.56 15.10
C GLU A 47 -14.96 -4.66 14.40
N ARG A 48 -14.19 -5.24 13.49
CA ARG A 48 -13.17 -4.52 12.72
C ARG A 48 -13.77 -3.86 11.49
N MET A 49 -13.51 -2.59 11.33
CA MET A 49 -13.86 -1.78 10.17
C MET A 49 -12.58 -1.32 9.46
N VAL A 50 -12.59 -1.29 8.13
CA VAL A 50 -11.44 -0.84 7.33
C VAL A 50 -11.93 0.06 6.19
N GLY A 51 -11.15 1.09 5.85
CA GLY A 51 -11.43 1.95 4.73
C GLY A 51 -12.43 3.07 5.05
N GLN A 52 -13.36 3.30 4.15
CA GLN A 52 -14.28 4.44 4.23
C GLN A 52 -15.19 4.38 5.47
N VAL A 53 -15.64 3.18 5.84
CA VAL A 53 -16.47 2.98 7.04
C VAL A 53 -15.70 3.38 8.30
N ALA A 54 -14.45 2.92 8.42
CA ALA A 54 -13.58 3.29 9.53
C ALA A 54 -13.31 4.80 9.55
N LYS A 55 -13.05 5.41 8.40
CA LYS A 55 -12.78 6.85 8.29
C LYS A 55 -13.99 7.70 8.71
N ARG A 56 -15.20 7.33 8.30
CA ARG A 56 -16.43 8.09 8.61
C ARG A 56 -16.71 8.20 10.11
N GLN A 57 -16.43 7.15 10.87
CA GLN A 57 -16.70 7.12 12.32
C GLN A 57 -15.51 7.59 13.16
N ALA A 58 -14.37 7.98 12.56
CA ALA A 58 -13.15 8.36 13.25
C ALA A 58 -13.36 9.51 14.26
N ILE A 59 -14.21 10.49 13.93
CA ILE A 59 -14.49 11.64 14.79
C ILE A 59 -15.25 11.21 16.07
N THR A 60 -16.16 10.25 15.95
CA THR A 60 -17.00 9.78 17.07
C THR A 60 -16.37 8.62 17.85
N ASN A 61 -15.29 8.03 17.32
CA ASN A 61 -14.62 6.87 17.90
C ASN A 61 -13.07 6.98 17.72
N PRO A 62 -12.44 8.09 18.14
CA PRO A 62 -11.02 8.34 17.89
C PRO A 62 -10.12 7.31 18.59
N ASP A 63 -10.44 6.91 19.82
CA ASP A 63 -9.62 6.01 20.65
C ASP A 63 -9.52 4.58 20.06
N ARG A 64 -10.45 4.21 19.19
CA ARG A 64 -10.48 2.91 18.50
C ARG A 64 -10.23 3.02 17.01
N THR A 65 -9.69 4.14 16.54
CA THR A 65 -9.43 4.38 15.12
C THR A 65 -7.95 4.65 14.90
N VAL A 66 -7.37 3.90 13.97
CA VAL A 66 -5.96 3.99 13.61
C VAL A 66 -5.85 4.50 12.18
N ALA A 67 -5.13 5.61 12.00
CA ALA A 67 -4.79 6.17 10.70
C ALA A 67 -3.28 6.34 10.58
N SER A 68 -2.78 6.46 9.35
CA SER A 68 -1.37 6.75 9.04
C SER A 68 -0.35 5.77 9.63
N ILE A 69 -0.74 4.53 9.90
CA ILE A 69 0.11 3.49 10.53
C ILE A 69 1.38 3.19 9.73
N LYS A 70 1.39 3.46 8.42
CA LYS A 70 2.57 3.27 7.55
C LYS A 70 3.80 4.03 8.06
N ARG A 71 3.62 5.16 8.76
CA ARG A 71 4.71 5.94 9.35
C ARG A 71 5.47 5.18 10.43
N GLU A 72 4.81 4.22 11.08
CA GLU A 72 5.35 3.42 12.17
C GLU A 72 5.92 2.06 11.71
N MET A 73 5.89 1.78 10.40
CA MET A 73 6.41 0.52 9.86
C MET A 73 7.89 0.35 10.19
N GLY A 74 8.24 -0.86 10.66
CA GLY A 74 9.61 -1.20 11.03
C GLY A 74 10.07 -0.66 12.39
N THR A 75 9.18 -0.01 13.16
CA THR A 75 9.44 0.46 14.52
C THR A 75 8.87 -0.50 15.57
N ALA A 76 9.21 -0.27 16.83
CA ALA A 76 8.64 -0.99 17.97
C ALA A 76 7.29 -0.40 18.46
N HIS A 77 6.71 0.55 17.70
CA HIS A 77 5.43 1.17 18.04
C HIS A 77 4.32 0.12 18.18
N LYS A 78 3.43 0.34 19.13
CA LYS A 78 2.22 -0.49 19.31
C LYS A 78 1.01 0.42 19.53
N VAL A 79 -0.07 0.06 18.91
CA VAL A 79 -1.38 0.68 19.13
C VAL A 79 -2.16 -0.21 20.09
N THR A 80 -2.65 0.34 21.20
CA THR A 80 -3.47 -0.41 22.14
C THR A 80 -4.93 0.00 22.02
N ILE A 81 -5.79 -0.98 21.75
CA ILE A 81 -7.23 -0.79 21.60
C ILE A 81 -7.92 -1.82 22.50
N ASP A 82 -8.74 -1.35 23.42
CA ASP A 82 -9.49 -2.18 24.38
C ASP A 82 -8.60 -3.23 25.09
N GLY A 83 -7.38 -2.81 25.50
CA GLY A 83 -6.40 -3.67 26.19
C GLY A 83 -5.62 -4.62 25.29
N LYS A 84 -5.92 -4.68 23.99
CA LYS A 84 -5.17 -5.46 23.01
C LYS A 84 -4.19 -4.59 22.25
N SER A 85 -2.92 -5.01 22.21
CA SER A 85 -1.85 -4.30 21.50
C SER A 85 -1.67 -4.86 20.09
N TYR A 86 -1.55 -3.97 19.12
CA TYR A 86 -1.32 -4.28 17.71
C TYR A 86 -0.03 -3.63 17.23
N THR A 87 0.75 -4.36 16.47
CA THR A 87 1.91 -3.85 15.75
C THR A 87 1.49 -3.11 14.48
N PRO A 88 2.36 -2.24 13.92
CA PRO A 88 2.10 -1.60 12.62
C PRO A 88 1.84 -2.61 11.50
N GLN A 89 2.53 -3.76 11.53
CA GLN A 89 2.35 -4.85 10.57
C GLN A 89 0.95 -5.46 10.67
N GLU A 90 0.43 -5.68 11.86
CA GLU A 90 -0.92 -6.24 12.06
C GLU A 90 -2.01 -5.26 11.60
N ILE A 91 -1.88 -3.97 11.90
CA ILE A 91 -2.83 -2.96 11.41
C ILE A 91 -2.75 -2.84 9.88
N SER A 92 -1.54 -2.79 9.32
CA SER A 92 -1.36 -2.76 7.86
C SER A 92 -1.91 -4.02 7.18
N ALA A 93 -1.78 -5.18 7.81
CA ALA A 93 -2.34 -6.43 7.33
C ALA A 93 -3.87 -6.38 7.22
N MET A 94 -4.55 -5.68 8.13
CA MET A 94 -6.01 -5.51 8.06
C MET A 94 -6.41 -4.71 6.81
N ILE A 95 -5.63 -3.69 6.44
CA ILE A 95 -5.83 -2.93 5.20
C ILE A 95 -5.60 -3.84 3.98
N LEU A 96 -4.50 -4.59 3.99
CA LEU A 96 -4.18 -5.53 2.91
C LEU A 96 -5.23 -6.63 2.75
N GLN A 97 -5.81 -7.13 3.85
CA GLN A 97 -6.92 -8.08 3.81
C GLN A 97 -8.17 -7.51 3.14
N LYS A 98 -8.49 -6.23 3.41
CA LYS A 98 -9.61 -5.55 2.74
C LYS A 98 -9.35 -5.45 1.24
N LEU A 99 -8.16 -4.98 0.82
CA LEU A 99 -7.79 -4.88 -0.58
C LEU A 99 -7.78 -6.24 -1.30
N LYS A 100 -7.30 -7.28 -0.61
CA LYS A 100 -7.35 -8.66 -1.09
C LYS A 100 -8.80 -9.11 -1.31
N SER A 101 -9.67 -8.89 -0.32
CA SER A 101 -11.09 -9.27 -0.40
C SER A 101 -11.82 -8.53 -1.54
N ASP A 102 -11.53 -7.24 -1.74
CA ASP A 102 -12.09 -6.47 -2.86
C ASP A 102 -11.59 -7.03 -4.21
N ALA A 103 -10.30 -7.40 -4.29
CA ALA A 103 -9.75 -8.01 -5.49
C ALA A 103 -10.35 -9.39 -5.77
N GLU A 104 -10.54 -10.23 -4.76
CA GLU A 104 -11.17 -11.54 -4.89
C GLU A 104 -12.64 -11.43 -5.32
N ALA A 105 -13.37 -10.45 -4.78
CA ALA A 105 -14.74 -10.17 -5.18
C ALA A 105 -14.83 -9.72 -6.65
N TYR A 106 -13.90 -8.89 -7.10
CA TYR A 106 -13.84 -8.43 -8.48
C TYR A 106 -13.46 -9.56 -9.44
N LEU A 107 -12.46 -10.37 -9.09
CA LEU A 107 -11.91 -11.42 -9.95
C LEU A 107 -12.75 -12.70 -9.96
N GLY A 108 -13.58 -12.92 -8.93
CA GLY A 108 -14.32 -14.17 -8.74
C GLY A 108 -13.43 -15.37 -8.37
N GLU A 109 -12.19 -15.14 -7.98
CA GLU A 109 -11.23 -16.19 -7.61
C GLU A 109 -10.31 -15.76 -6.46
N THR A 110 -9.71 -16.74 -5.77
CA THR A 110 -8.80 -16.49 -4.65
C THR A 110 -7.50 -15.84 -5.12
N VAL A 111 -7.07 -14.82 -4.40
CA VAL A 111 -5.80 -14.11 -4.62
C VAL A 111 -4.82 -14.51 -3.53
N THR A 112 -3.66 -15.03 -3.94
CA THR A 112 -2.62 -15.48 -3.01
C THR A 112 -1.29 -14.75 -3.16
N GLN A 113 -1.11 -13.96 -4.23
CA GLN A 113 0.16 -13.32 -4.55
C GLN A 113 -0.01 -11.82 -4.72
N ALA A 114 0.98 -11.05 -4.27
CA ALA A 114 1.00 -9.60 -4.43
C ALA A 114 2.40 -9.06 -4.72
N VAL A 115 2.42 -7.91 -5.40
CA VAL A 115 3.54 -6.97 -5.45
C VAL A 115 3.08 -5.73 -4.70
N ILE A 116 3.89 -5.24 -3.74
CA ILE A 116 3.52 -4.09 -2.90
C ILE A 116 4.53 -2.97 -3.09
N THR A 117 4.06 -1.73 -3.21
CA THR A 117 4.94 -0.57 -3.32
C THR A 117 5.28 0.01 -1.95
N VAL A 118 6.48 0.59 -1.85
CA VAL A 118 6.98 1.30 -0.67
C VAL A 118 7.72 2.56 -1.10
N PRO A 119 7.82 3.59 -0.25
CA PRO A 119 8.67 4.74 -0.51
C PRO A 119 10.12 4.34 -0.77
N ALA A 120 10.81 5.05 -1.66
CA ALA A 120 12.19 4.71 -2.02
C ALA A 120 13.16 4.80 -0.83
N TYR A 121 12.87 5.68 0.14
CA TYR A 121 13.67 5.87 1.35
C TYR A 121 13.43 4.81 2.46
N PHE A 122 12.48 3.89 2.28
CA PHE A 122 12.23 2.84 3.27
C PHE A 122 13.49 2.01 3.49
N THR A 123 13.84 1.86 4.76
CA THR A 123 14.91 0.97 5.21
C THR A 123 14.55 -0.51 4.99
N ASP A 124 15.54 -1.39 5.06
CA ASP A 124 15.31 -2.83 4.96
C ASP A 124 14.35 -3.34 6.05
N ALA A 125 14.41 -2.79 7.26
CA ALA A 125 13.47 -3.13 8.34
C ALA A 125 12.03 -2.75 7.98
N GLN A 126 11.79 -1.58 7.37
CA GLN A 126 10.47 -1.14 6.93
C GLN A 126 9.95 -1.98 5.75
N ARG A 127 10.83 -2.34 4.81
CA ARG A 127 10.50 -3.24 3.69
C ARG A 127 10.14 -4.64 4.20
N GLN A 128 10.91 -5.16 5.14
CA GLN A 128 10.61 -6.46 5.75
C GLN A 128 9.27 -6.42 6.51
N ALA A 129 9.03 -5.37 7.31
CA ALA A 129 7.75 -5.18 7.99
C ALA A 129 6.56 -5.13 7.02
N THR A 130 6.73 -4.54 5.83
CA THR A 130 5.70 -4.53 4.78
C THR A 130 5.47 -5.94 4.21
N LYS A 131 6.52 -6.74 4.01
CA LYS A 131 6.38 -8.16 3.63
C LYS A 131 5.66 -8.97 4.70
N ASP A 132 5.99 -8.74 5.97
CA ASP A 132 5.36 -9.44 7.09
C ASP A 132 3.88 -9.09 7.19
N ALA A 133 3.50 -7.82 6.98
CA ALA A 133 2.10 -7.41 6.89
C ALA A 133 1.36 -8.16 5.76
N GLY A 134 1.98 -8.29 4.58
CA GLY A 134 1.44 -9.08 3.48
C GLY A 134 1.23 -10.55 3.86
N LYS A 135 2.21 -11.15 4.52
CA LYS A 135 2.12 -12.54 4.99
C LYS A 135 1.00 -12.73 6.03
N ILE A 136 0.86 -11.80 6.97
CA ILE A 136 -0.25 -11.81 7.95
C ILE A 136 -1.61 -11.68 7.24
N ALA A 137 -1.66 -10.92 6.15
CA ALA A 137 -2.86 -10.79 5.31
C ALA A 137 -3.16 -12.03 4.44
N GLY A 138 -2.31 -13.05 4.46
CA GLY A 138 -2.44 -14.25 3.64
C GLY A 138 -2.02 -14.03 2.18
N LEU A 139 -1.05 -13.13 1.95
CA LEU A 139 -0.46 -12.85 0.65
C LEU A 139 1.01 -13.30 0.62
N ASP A 140 1.39 -14.02 -0.43
CA ASP A 140 2.79 -14.26 -0.79
C ASP A 140 3.31 -13.02 -1.54
N VAL A 141 4.08 -12.17 -0.85
CA VAL A 141 4.62 -10.93 -1.41
C VAL A 141 5.83 -11.26 -2.29
N LYS A 142 5.59 -11.31 -3.61
CA LYS A 142 6.61 -11.67 -4.61
C LYS A 142 7.70 -10.61 -4.73
N ARG A 143 7.32 -9.33 -4.67
CA ARG A 143 8.27 -8.21 -4.72
C ARG A 143 7.78 -7.03 -3.89
N ILE A 144 8.74 -6.28 -3.36
CA ILE A 144 8.57 -4.91 -2.90
C ILE A 144 9.21 -4.00 -3.95
N ILE A 145 8.49 -3.02 -4.45
CA ILE A 145 8.93 -2.07 -5.49
C ILE A 145 8.87 -0.65 -4.91
N ASN A 146 9.79 0.21 -5.31
CA ASN A 146 9.73 1.62 -4.90
C ASN A 146 8.57 2.33 -5.62
N GLU A 147 7.80 3.13 -4.88
CA GLU A 147 6.68 3.93 -5.42
C GLU A 147 7.07 4.76 -6.64
N PRO A 148 8.17 5.55 -6.60
CA PRO A 148 8.55 6.32 -7.78
C PRO A 148 8.96 5.45 -8.98
N THR A 149 9.55 4.27 -8.74
CA THR A 149 9.87 3.33 -9.80
C THR A 149 8.61 2.76 -10.46
N ALA A 150 7.61 2.39 -9.65
CA ALA A 150 6.32 1.91 -10.15
C ALA A 150 5.59 2.99 -10.95
N ALA A 151 5.61 4.24 -10.49
CA ALA A 151 5.03 5.38 -11.21
C ALA A 151 5.71 5.64 -12.56
N ALA A 152 7.04 5.63 -12.60
CA ALA A 152 7.81 5.80 -13.83
C ALA A 152 7.49 4.68 -14.85
N LEU A 153 7.48 3.42 -14.42
CA LEU A 153 7.13 2.27 -15.26
C LEU A 153 5.70 2.36 -15.80
N SER A 154 4.74 2.79 -14.97
CA SER A 154 3.34 2.98 -15.39
C SER A 154 3.18 4.07 -16.44
N TYR A 155 4.05 5.08 -16.44
CA TYR A 155 4.06 6.13 -17.47
C TYR A 155 4.67 5.66 -18.79
N GLY A 156 5.33 4.51 -18.82
CA GLY A 156 5.92 3.92 -20.04
C GLY A 156 7.34 4.39 -20.33
N VAL A 157 8.07 4.82 -19.34
CA VAL A 157 9.46 5.33 -19.45
C VAL A 157 10.46 4.24 -19.81
N ASP A 158 10.08 2.98 -19.65
CA ASP A 158 10.87 1.80 -20.05
C ASP A 158 11.07 1.65 -21.57
N LYS A 159 10.34 2.44 -22.36
CA LYS A 159 10.33 2.37 -23.84
C LYS A 159 11.34 3.28 -24.51
N GLU A 160 11.96 4.19 -23.78
CA GLU A 160 12.91 5.15 -24.33
C GLU A 160 14.28 5.00 -23.68
N LYS A 161 15.35 5.15 -24.47
CA LYS A 161 16.73 5.03 -23.99
C LYS A 161 17.18 6.35 -23.34
N ASP A 162 17.99 6.24 -22.29
CA ASP A 162 18.69 7.37 -21.63
C ASP A 162 17.79 8.56 -21.22
N GLN A 163 16.87 8.31 -20.28
CA GLN A 163 15.99 9.37 -19.74
C GLN A 163 16.26 9.68 -18.27
N LYS A 164 16.07 10.95 -17.94
CA LYS A 164 15.94 11.41 -16.54
C LYS A 164 14.48 11.76 -16.30
N VAL A 165 13.86 11.06 -15.35
CA VAL A 165 12.46 11.25 -15.00
C VAL A 165 12.39 11.78 -13.58
N MET A 166 11.65 12.87 -13.40
CA MET A 166 11.30 13.36 -12.08
C MET A 166 9.89 12.86 -11.72
N VAL A 167 9.80 12.09 -10.65
CA VAL A 167 8.53 11.70 -10.06
C VAL A 167 8.21 12.64 -8.91
N TYR A 168 7.07 13.31 -9.02
CA TYR A 168 6.53 14.22 -8.02
C TYR A 168 5.31 13.56 -7.39
N ASP A 169 5.45 13.05 -6.18
CA ASP A 169 4.40 12.36 -5.44
C ASP A 169 3.87 13.24 -4.31
N LEU A 170 2.68 13.79 -4.51
CA LEU A 170 1.96 14.58 -3.50
C LEU A 170 0.81 13.76 -2.94
N GLY A 171 1.09 13.06 -1.85
CA GLY A 171 0.09 12.27 -1.13
C GLY A 171 -0.75 13.09 -0.15
N GLY A 172 -1.68 12.44 0.53
CA GLY A 172 -2.53 13.07 1.56
C GLY A 172 -1.81 13.32 2.89
N GLY A 173 -0.59 12.85 3.08
CA GLY A 173 0.18 12.99 4.32
C GLY A 173 1.69 13.09 4.14
N THR A 174 2.17 12.90 2.92
CA THR A 174 3.59 12.96 2.55
C THR A 174 3.74 13.63 1.20
N PHE A 175 4.89 14.23 0.98
CA PHE A 175 5.33 14.74 -0.29
C PHE A 175 6.73 14.20 -0.58
N ASP A 176 6.88 13.52 -1.71
CA ASP A 176 8.12 12.89 -2.11
C ASP A 176 8.50 13.29 -3.55
N VAL A 177 9.76 13.67 -3.77
CA VAL A 177 10.32 13.92 -5.09
C VAL A 177 11.45 12.95 -5.34
N SER A 178 11.42 12.27 -6.48
CA SER A 178 12.47 11.33 -6.88
C SER A 178 12.94 11.64 -8.29
N ILE A 179 14.25 11.60 -8.52
CA ILE A 179 14.84 11.67 -9.84
C ILE A 179 15.37 10.28 -10.17
N ILE A 180 14.91 9.71 -11.29
CA ILE A 180 15.29 8.39 -11.77
C ILE A 180 16.04 8.58 -13.08
N GLU A 181 17.28 8.06 -13.15
CA GLU A 181 18.02 7.91 -14.40
C GLU A 181 17.79 6.50 -14.93
N MET A 182 17.33 6.42 -16.15
CA MET A 182 17.14 5.17 -16.88
C MET A 182 18.15 5.15 -18.04
N GLY A 183 18.96 4.10 -18.12
CA GLY A 183 19.93 3.86 -19.17
C GLY A 183 19.99 2.38 -19.49
N ASP A 184 20.87 1.96 -20.41
CA ASP A 184 21.04 0.55 -20.82
C ASP A 184 21.37 -0.42 -19.68
N GLU A 185 21.82 0.10 -18.51
CA GLU A 185 21.90 -0.65 -17.25
C GLU A 185 20.77 -0.23 -16.31
N ILE A 186 19.92 -1.19 -15.96
CA ILE A 186 18.77 -0.99 -15.07
C ILE A 186 19.20 -0.36 -13.75
N GLY A 187 18.87 0.93 -13.59
CA GLY A 187 18.51 1.51 -12.33
C GLY A 187 19.59 1.94 -11.35
N ARG A 188 20.03 3.19 -11.45
CA ARG A 188 20.36 3.98 -10.26
C ARG A 188 19.26 5.01 -10.02
N ALA A 189 18.34 4.70 -9.10
CA ALA A 189 17.48 5.72 -8.54
C ALA A 189 18.26 6.53 -7.52
N SER A 190 18.50 7.81 -7.81
CA SER A 190 18.95 8.77 -6.80
C SER A 190 17.69 9.40 -6.19
N CYS A 191 17.34 9.02 -4.98
CA CYS A 191 16.26 9.64 -4.24
C CYS A 191 16.79 10.84 -3.47
N ARG A 192 16.28 12.01 -3.71
CA ARG A 192 16.44 13.21 -2.88
C ARG A 192 15.08 13.93 -2.91
N GLU A 193 14.55 14.20 -1.90
CA GLU A 193 14.40 14.56 -0.55
C GLU A 193 12.96 14.92 -0.18
N ARG A 194 12.72 14.81 1.05
CA ARG A 194 11.51 15.00 1.80
C ARG A 194 11.37 16.44 2.28
N VAL A 195 10.20 17.04 2.14
CA VAL A 195 9.81 18.22 2.92
C VAL A 195 8.63 17.88 3.80
#